data_c39f47a1eb48d1a23a53b6ceefad3f7e
#
_entry.id   c39f47a1eb48d1a23a53b6ceefad3f7e
#
_cell.length_a   1.000
_cell.length_b   1.000
_cell.length_c   1.000
_cell.angle_alpha   90.00
_cell.angle_beta   90.00
_cell.angle_gamma   90.00
#
_symmetry.space_group_name_H-M   'P 1'
#
loop_
_entity.id
_entity.type
_entity.pdbx_description
1 polymer ?
#
loop_
_entity_poly.entity_id
_entity_poly.type
_entity_poly.pdbx_seq_one_letter_code
_entity_poly.pdbx_strand_id
1 'polypeptide(L)'
;IANIVKKVNKRIYFIIQLKRAHVSEADIINFYTTCVRPVMEFCCQVFHFALPSYLSNALERVQKRVLSIIYPLTAYADCLEKSGIKTLYDRRVDACEKLFNEIITTPAVNMDDHIPSRFFPNYDLRHSRTYIVPLTKTNRYKNSFFPSSARHINDNN
;
A
#
# COMPACT_ATOMS: atom_id res chain seq x y z
N ILE A 1 -5.57 10.72 -7.27
CA ILE A 1 -6.23 10.34 -6.00
C ILE A 1 -7.67 10.88 -5.94
N ALA A 2 -7.92 12.16 -6.24
CA ALA A 2 -9.29 12.72 -6.17
C ALA A 2 -10.32 11.90 -6.96
N ASN A 3 -9.98 11.47 -8.18
CA ASN A 3 -10.87 10.62 -9.00
C ASN A 3 -11.06 9.22 -8.40
N ILE A 4 -10.04 8.66 -7.74
CA ILE A 4 -10.14 7.39 -7.02
C ILE A 4 -11.13 7.54 -5.87
N VAL A 5 -10.95 8.53 -5.02
CA VAL A 5 -11.85 8.82 -3.89
C VAL A 5 -13.29 9.04 -4.37
N LYS A 6 -13.49 9.77 -5.47
CA LYS A 6 -14.82 9.98 -6.06
C LYS A 6 -15.47 8.67 -6.51
N LYS A 7 -14.70 7.78 -7.18
CA LYS A 7 -15.19 6.45 -7.60
C LYS A 7 -15.55 5.58 -6.41
N VAL A 8 -14.71 5.59 -5.38
CA VAL A 8 -14.92 4.78 -4.16
C VAL A 8 -16.13 5.27 -3.38
N ASN A 9 -16.32 6.60 -3.23
CA ASN A 9 -17.49 7.15 -2.55
C ASN A 9 -18.82 6.69 -3.17
N LYS A 10 -18.87 6.51 -4.51
CA LYS A 10 -20.07 5.93 -5.15
C LYS A 10 -20.31 4.47 -4.71
N ARG A 11 -19.24 3.70 -4.46
CA ARG A 11 -19.35 2.30 -4.01
C ARG A 11 -19.69 2.18 -2.52
N ILE A 12 -19.33 3.17 -1.70
CA ILE A 12 -19.72 3.22 -0.28
C ILE A 12 -21.24 3.26 -0.12
N TYR A 13 -21.95 3.83 -1.08
CA TYR A 13 -23.42 3.79 -1.10
C TYR A 13 -23.94 2.35 -0.98
N PHE A 14 -23.36 1.39 -1.70
CA PHE A 14 -23.76 -0.01 -1.61
C PHE A 14 -23.49 -0.61 -0.23
N ILE A 15 -22.35 -0.25 0.40
CA ILE A 15 -22.05 -0.68 1.78
C ILE A 15 -23.15 -0.20 2.76
N ILE A 16 -23.60 1.05 2.61
CA ILE A 16 -24.69 1.59 3.42
C ILE A 16 -25.99 0.80 3.19
N GLN A 17 -26.31 0.45 1.94
CA GLN A 17 -27.49 -0.35 1.63
C GLN A 17 -27.39 -1.76 2.21
N LEU A 18 -26.23 -2.41 2.09
CA LEU A 18 -26.01 -3.75 2.70
C LEU A 18 -26.16 -3.70 4.22
N LYS A 19 -25.63 -2.66 4.89
CA LYS A 19 -25.79 -2.51 6.34
C LYS A 19 -27.26 -2.26 6.72
N ARG A 20 -28.02 -1.47 5.92
CA ARG A 20 -29.47 -1.27 6.13
C ARG A 20 -30.29 -2.53 5.89
N ALA A 21 -29.86 -3.38 4.97
CA ALA A 21 -30.47 -4.69 4.70
C ALA A 21 -30.09 -5.76 5.75
N HIS A 22 -29.40 -5.38 6.82
CA HIS A 22 -28.94 -6.28 7.88
C HIS A 22 -28.07 -7.46 7.39
N VAL A 23 -27.31 -7.24 6.31
CA VAL A 23 -26.31 -8.21 5.83
C VAL A 23 -25.23 -8.38 6.90
N SER A 24 -24.66 -9.57 7.02
CA SER A 24 -23.63 -9.87 8.03
C SER A 24 -22.39 -8.97 7.87
N GLU A 25 -21.74 -8.65 8.98
CA GLU A 25 -20.54 -7.82 8.96
C GLU A 25 -19.42 -8.45 8.13
N ALA A 26 -19.29 -9.76 8.19
CA ALA A 26 -18.32 -10.53 7.39
C ALA A 26 -18.55 -10.38 5.88
N ASP A 27 -19.81 -10.44 5.43
CA ASP A 27 -20.15 -10.27 4.01
C ASP A 27 -19.92 -8.83 3.54
N ILE A 28 -20.21 -7.83 4.38
CA ILE A 28 -19.94 -6.42 4.07
C ILE A 28 -18.42 -6.17 3.97
N ILE A 29 -17.62 -6.77 4.86
CA ILE A 29 -16.16 -6.74 4.80
C ILE A 29 -15.67 -7.41 3.51
N ASN A 30 -16.23 -8.55 3.14
CA ASN A 30 -15.89 -9.23 1.90
C ASN A 30 -16.22 -8.35 0.68
N PHE A 31 -17.39 -7.72 0.65
CA PHE A 31 -17.74 -6.77 -0.41
C PHE A 31 -16.76 -5.58 -0.45
N TYR A 32 -16.37 -5.02 0.69
CA TYR A 32 -15.37 -3.95 0.76
C TYR A 32 -14.04 -4.40 0.17
N THR A 33 -13.54 -5.56 0.59
CA THR A 33 -12.22 -6.08 0.18
C THR A 33 -12.15 -6.46 -1.30
N THR A 34 -13.25 -6.91 -1.88
CA THR A 34 -13.33 -7.36 -3.28
C THR A 34 -13.74 -6.25 -4.25
N CYS A 35 -14.67 -5.37 -3.86
CA CYS A 35 -15.25 -4.39 -4.77
C CYS A 35 -14.77 -2.96 -4.56
N VAL A 36 -14.40 -2.58 -3.34
CA VAL A 36 -14.09 -1.18 -2.99
C VAL A 36 -12.59 -0.96 -2.88
N ARG A 37 -11.91 -1.75 -2.04
CA ARG A 37 -10.48 -1.63 -1.77
C ARG A 37 -9.60 -1.72 -3.02
N PRO A 38 -9.80 -2.63 -4.00
CA PRO A 38 -8.95 -2.73 -5.18
C PRO A 38 -8.90 -1.45 -6.02
N VAL A 39 -9.93 -0.62 -5.97
CA VAL A 39 -9.93 0.67 -6.67
C VAL A 39 -8.94 1.66 -6.05
N MET A 40 -8.72 1.58 -4.74
CA MET A 40 -7.77 2.43 -4.01
C MET A 40 -6.33 1.93 -4.12
N GLU A 41 -6.17 0.62 -4.32
CA GLU A 41 -4.87 -0.05 -4.39
C GLU A 41 -4.39 -0.24 -5.84
N PHE A 42 -5.22 0.06 -6.84
CA PHE A 42 -4.85 -0.14 -8.25
C PHE A 42 -3.57 0.59 -8.62
N CYS A 43 -2.58 -0.13 -9.11
CA CYS A 43 -1.23 0.36 -9.45
C CYS A 43 -0.56 1.15 -8.31
N CYS A 44 -0.82 0.80 -7.05
CA CYS A 44 -0.26 1.53 -5.91
C CYS A 44 1.28 1.52 -5.88
N GLN A 45 1.92 0.50 -6.42
CA GLN A 45 3.37 0.39 -6.50
C GLN A 45 4.01 1.55 -7.30
N VAL A 46 3.30 2.08 -8.30
CA VAL A 46 3.79 3.19 -9.13
C VAL A 46 3.82 4.51 -8.36
N PHE A 47 2.86 4.73 -7.46
CA PHE A 47 2.69 6.04 -6.82
C PHE A 47 2.94 6.05 -5.30
N HIS A 48 3.05 4.90 -4.65
CA HIS A 48 3.08 4.82 -3.19
C HIS A 48 4.15 5.72 -2.56
N PHE A 49 5.39 5.57 -2.98
CA PHE A 49 6.53 6.32 -2.41
C PHE A 49 6.55 7.80 -2.79
N ALA A 50 5.91 8.16 -3.92
CA ALA A 50 5.78 9.55 -4.36
C ALA A 50 4.51 10.22 -3.82
N LEU A 51 3.66 9.50 -3.07
CA LEU A 51 2.38 10.01 -2.60
C LEU A 51 2.58 10.91 -1.38
N PRO A 52 2.18 12.21 -1.45
CA PRO A 52 2.19 13.07 -0.29
C PRO A 52 1.31 12.54 0.83
N SER A 53 1.70 12.79 2.09
CA SER A 53 1.01 12.29 3.28
C SER A 53 -0.48 12.67 3.33
N TYR A 54 -0.84 13.88 2.89
CA TYR A 54 -2.24 14.32 2.88
C TYR A 54 -3.11 13.50 1.91
N LEU A 55 -2.56 13.03 0.78
CA LEU A 55 -3.26 12.17 -0.17
C LEU A 55 -3.32 10.72 0.35
N SER A 56 -2.26 10.23 0.98
CA SER A 56 -2.27 8.93 1.67
C SER A 56 -3.35 8.91 2.76
N ASN A 57 -3.41 9.96 3.56
CA ASN A 57 -4.43 10.14 4.59
C ASN A 57 -5.85 10.28 4.01
N ALA A 58 -6.00 10.84 2.81
CA ALA A 58 -7.30 10.91 2.14
C ALA A 58 -7.83 9.52 1.77
N LEU A 59 -6.95 8.60 1.30
CA LEU A 59 -7.32 7.21 1.06
C LEU A 59 -7.66 6.49 2.37
N GLU A 60 -6.85 6.67 3.41
CA GLU A 60 -7.08 6.05 4.72
C GLU A 60 -8.41 6.50 5.35
N ARG A 61 -8.79 7.79 5.19
CA ARG A 61 -10.10 8.30 5.65
C ARG A 61 -11.27 7.55 5.00
N VAL A 62 -11.12 7.11 3.76
CA VAL A 62 -12.15 6.31 3.08
C VAL A 62 -12.31 4.96 3.76
N GLN A 63 -11.22 4.26 4.07
CA GLN A 63 -11.27 3.00 4.82
C GLN A 63 -11.86 3.20 6.22
N LYS A 64 -11.43 4.25 6.94
CA LYS A 64 -12.00 4.61 8.25
C LYS A 64 -13.50 4.80 8.18
N ARG A 65 -13.97 5.53 7.16
CA ARG A 65 -15.42 5.75 6.95
C ARG A 65 -16.16 4.43 6.69
N VAL A 66 -15.61 3.54 5.88
CA VAL A 66 -16.23 2.23 5.63
C VAL A 66 -16.34 1.43 6.93
N LEU A 67 -15.24 1.32 7.67
CA LEU A 67 -15.23 0.57 8.92
C LEU A 67 -16.14 1.18 9.99
N SER A 68 -16.27 2.50 10.04
CA SER A 68 -17.24 3.15 10.97
C SER A 68 -18.71 2.91 10.59
N ILE A 69 -19.02 2.64 9.32
CA ILE A 69 -20.36 2.20 8.90
C ILE A 69 -20.63 0.75 9.34
N ILE A 70 -19.63 -0.10 9.23
CA ILE A 70 -19.75 -1.53 9.60
C ILE A 70 -19.77 -1.69 11.12
N TYR A 71 -18.87 -1.02 11.83
CA TYR A 71 -18.67 -1.06 13.28
C TYR A 71 -18.89 0.33 13.91
N PRO A 72 -20.14 0.74 14.11
CA PRO A 72 -20.42 2.03 14.73
C PRO A 72 -19.88 2.04 16.17
N LEU A 73 -19.44 3.22 16.62
CA LEU A 73 -18.93 3.48 17.98
C LEU A 73 -17.63 2.70 18.34
N THR A 74 -16.98 2.08 17.39
CA THR A 74 -15.71 1.36 17.61
C THR A 74 -14.54 2.20 17.12
N ALA A 75 -13.44 2.24 17.88
CA ALA A 75 -12.22 2.94 17.45
C ALA A 75 -11.62 2.28 16.21
N TYR A 76 -10.92 3.06 15.38
CA TYR A 76 -10.40 2.57 14.09
C TYR A 76 -9.42 1.38 14.26
N ALA A 77 -8.56 1.43 15.28
CA ALA A 77 -7.62 0.35 15.58
C ALA A 77 -8.36 -0.97 15.89
N ASP A 78 -9.40 -0.90 16.73
CA ASP A 78 -10.21 -2.06 17.08
C ASP A 78 -11.01 -2.58 15.88
N CYS A 79 -11.44 -1.68 14.97
CA CYS A 79 -12.10 -2.07 13.72
C CYS A 79 -11.16 -2.88 12.82
N LEU A 80 -9.90 -2.48 12.71
CA LEU A 80 -8.88 -3.20 11.93
C LEU A 80 -8.64 -4.60 12.51
N GLU A 81 -8.50 -4.69 13.83
CA GLU A 81 -8.31 -5.98 14.52
C GLU A 81 -9.52 -6.90 14.32
N LYS A 82 -10.74 -6.41 14.59
CA LYS A 82 -11.98 -7.19 14.41
C LYS A 82 -12.20 -7.67 12.98
N SER A 83 -11.85 -6.83 12.01
CA SER A 83 -12.03 -7.16 10.59
C SER A 83 -10.88 -7.96 9.98
N GLY A 84 -9.74 -8.10 10.68
CA GLY A 84 -8.53 -8.70 10.15
C GLY A 84 -7.91 -7.94 8.96
N ILE A 85 -8.21 -6.64 8.85
CA ILE A 85 -7.75 -5.80 7.73
C ILE A 85 -6.59 -4.94 8.20
N LYS A 86 -5.50 -4.90 7.41
CA LYS A 86 -4.39 -3.95 7.60
C LYS A 86 -4.79 -2.55 7.15
N THR A 87 -4.04 -1.53 7.58
CA THR A 87 -4.17 -0.17 7.03
C THR A 87 -3.89 -0.18 5.52
N LEU A 88 -4.46 0.77 4.78
CA LEU A 88 -4.14 0.90 3.35
C LEU A 88 -2.68 1.30 3.12
N TYR A 89 -2.05 1.98 4.09
CA TYR A 89 -0.64 2.32 4.02
C TYR A 89 0.22 1.05 4.03
N ASP A 90 0.07 0.20 5.06
CA ASP A 90 0.85 -1.03 5.23
C ASP A 90 0.65 -1.97 4.04
N ARG A 91 -0.59 -2.10 3.57
CA ARG A 91 -0.89 -2.92 2.39
C ARG A 91 -0.19 -2.44 1.12
N ARG A 92 -0.07 -1.12 0.93
CA ARG A 92 0.68 -0.57 -0.21
C ARG A 92 2.17 -0.81 -0.07
N VAL A 93 2.71 -0.76 1.15
CA VAL A 93 4.10 -1.15 1.44
C VAL A 93 4.30 -2.63 1.10
N ASP A 94 3.46 -3.52 1.65
CA ASP A 94 3.52 -4.97 1.37
C ASP A 94 3.48 -5.25 -0.16
N ALA A 95 2.62 -4.54 -0.89
CA ALA A 95 2.50 -4.69 -2.34
C ALA A 95 3.75 -4.22 -3.10
N CYS A 96 4.42 -3.16 -2.62
CA CYS A 96 5.68 -2.70 -3.20
C CYS A 96 6.82 -3.69 -2.93
N GLU A 97 6.93 -4.19 -1.69
CA GLU A 97 7.93 -5.20 -1.32
C GLU A 97 7.74 -6.50 -2.12
N LYS A 98 6.50 -6.96 -2.21
CA LYS A 98 6.17 -8.16 -2.98
C LYS A 98 6.59 -8.01 -4.44
N LEU A 99 6.21 -6.91 -5.09
CA LEU A 99 6.57 -6.66 -6.49
C LEU A 99 8.08 -6.54 -6.66
N PHE A 100 8.79 -5.86 -5.77
CA PHE A 100 10.24 -5.74 -5.85
C PHE A 100 10.93 -7.09 -5.73
N ASN A 101 10.48 -7.94 -4.81
CA ASN A 101 11.00 -9.30 -4.67
C ASN A 101 10.67 -10.18 -5.89
N GLU A 102 9.48 -10.07 -6.47
CA GLU A 102 9.11 -10.78 -7.69
C GLU A 102 10.01 -10.38 -8.88
N ILE A 103 10.30 -9.08 -9.03
CA ILE A 103 11.20 -8.59 -10.10
C ILE A 103 12.61 -9.15 -9.95
N ILE A 104 13.14 -9.22 -8.72
CA ILE A 104 14.49 -9.71 -8.44
C ILE A 104 14.59 -11.24 -8.65
N THR A 105 13.52 -11.97 -8.33
CA THR A 105 13.54 -13.44 -8.36
C THR A 105 13.12 -14.02 -9.70
N THR A 106 12.47 -13.24 -10.56
CA THR A 106 11.91 -13.74 -11.83
C THR A 106 12.74 -13.25 -13.03
N PRO A 107 13.57 -14.10 -13.64
CA PRO A 107 14.45 -13.72 -14.77
C PRO A 107 13.70 -13.24 -16.02
N ALA A 108 12.41 -13.57 -16.13
CA ALA A 108 11.57 -13.19 -17.28
C ALA A 108 11.16 -11.70 -17.30
N VAL A 109 11.39 -10.98 -16.20
CA VAL A 109 11.10 -9.54 -16.12
C VAL A 109 12.34 -8.80 -16.55
N ASN A 110 12.39 -8.36 -17.80
CA ASN A 110 13.53 -7.67 -18.43
C ASN A 110 13.74 -6.25 -17.84
N MET A 111 14.00 -6.15 -16.52
CA MET A 111 14.15 -4.90 -15.76
C MET A 111 15.53 -4.80 -15.08
N ASP A 112 16.49 -5.65 -15.44
CA ASP A 112 17.81 -5.74 -14.79
C ASP A 112 18.54 -4.39 -14.73
N ASP A 113 18.42 -3.57 -15.79
CA ASP A 113 19.02 -2.23 -15.86
C ASP A 113 18.46 -1.24 -14.83
N HIS A 114 17.32 -1.51 -14.24
CA HIS A 114 16.65 -0.63 -13.28
C HIS A 114 16.81 -1.10 -11.83
N ILE A 115 17.21 -2.37 -11.65
CA ILE A 115 17.39 -2.94 -10.30
C ILE A 115 18.67 -2.37 -9.70
N PRO A 116 18.62 -1.78 -8.49
CA PRO A 116 19.82 -1.34 -7.79
C PRO A 116 20.77 -2.51 -7.53
N SER A 117 22.06 -2.32 -7.82
CA SER A 117 23.08 -3.35 -7.59
C SER A 117 23.12 -3.76 -6.13
N ARG A 118 23.34 -5.05 -5.86
CA ARG A 118 23.56 -5.53 -4.49
C ARG A 118 24.88 -4.99 -3.95
N PHE A 119 24.88 -4.62 -2.70
CA PHE A 119 26.07 -4.20 -1.97
C PHE A 119 26.70 -5.43 -1.29
N PHE A 120 27.96 -5.69 -1.59
CA PHE A 120 28.74 -6.76 -0.95
C PHE A 120 29.87 -6.09 -0.16
N PRO A 121 29.71 -5.88 1.15
CA PRO A 121 30.77 -5.32 1.99
C PRO A 121 31.91 -6.31 2.14
N ASN A 122 33.17 -5.81 2.09
CA ASN A 122 34.35 -6.63 2.34
C ASN A 122 34.58 -6.92 3.83
N TYR A 123 33.74 -6.38 4.71
CA TYR A 123 33.81 -6.51 6.17
C TYR A 123 32.43 -6.43 6.78
N ASP A 124 32.28 -7.00 7.96
CA ASP A 124 31.02 -7.06 8.70
C ASP A 124 30.69 -5.67 9.27
N LEU A 125 29.62 -5.07 8.78
CA LEU A 125 29.10 -3.78 9.28
C LEU A 125 27.89 -4.03 10.16
N ARG A 126 27.74 -3.24 11.23
CA ARG A 126 26.57 -3.29 12.12
C ARG A 126 25.23 -3.10 11.39
N HIS A 127 25.25 -2.36 10.29
CA HIS A 127 24.12 -2.15 9.38
C HIS A 127 24.60 -2.35 7.95
N SER A 128 24.51 -3.56 7.45
CA SER A 128 24.86 -3.87 6.07
C SER A 128 23.73 -3.42 5.14
N ARG A 129 24.03 -2.49 4.23
CA ARG A 129 23.10 -2.17 3.14
C ARG A 129 23.02 -3.37 2.19
N THR A 130 21.80 -3.76 1.82
CA THR A 130 21.59 -4.84 0.85
C THR A 130 21.72 -4.33 -0.59
N TYR A 131 21.28 -3.10 -0.83
CA TYR A 131 21.30 -2.50 -2.16
C TYR A 131 22.03 -1.15 -2.18
N ILE A 132 22.73 -0.88 -3.29
CA ILE A 132 23.33 0.44 -3.56
C ILE A 132 22.21 1.35 -4.07
N VAL A 133 21.78 2.29 -3.25
CA VAL A 133 20.78 3.28 -3.68
C VAL A 133 21.42 4.25 -4.66
N PRO A 134 20.90 4.39 -5.91
CA PRO A 134 21.46 5.29 -6.89
C PRO A 134 21.37 6.76 -6.45
N LEU A 135 22.41 7.53 -6.78
CA LEU A 135 22.39 8.98 -6.57
C LEU A 135 21.30 9.63 -7.43
N THR A 136 20.37 10.29 -6.77
CA THR A 136 19.20 10.87 -7.43
C THR A 136 19.33 12.38 -7.57
N LYS A 137 19.32 12.90 -8.80
CA LYS A 137 19.36 14.34 -9.10
C LYS A 137 18.03 15.06 -8.88
N THR A 138 16.91 14.31 -8.87
CA THR A 138 15.57 14.90 -8.74
C THR A 138 14.75 14.19 -7.67
N ASN A 139 13.89 14.93 -6.98
CA ASN A 139 12.96 14.37 -5.99
C ASN A 139 12.00 13.36 -6.62
N ARG A 140 11.62 13.56 -7.89
CA ARG A 140 10.76 12.63 -8.63
C ARG A 140 11.42 11.26 -8.77
N TYR A 141 12.68 11.20 -9.20
CA TYR A 141 13.41 9.95 -9.32
C TYR A 141 13.71 9.35 -7.93
N LYS A 142 14.09 10.18 -6.97
CA LYS A 142 14.29 9.76 -5.57
C LYS A 142 13.11 8.98 -5.01
N ASN A 143 11.89 9.41 -5.31
CA ASN A 143 10.65 8.83 -4.80
C ASN A 143 9.99 7.85 -5.81
N SER A 144 10.70 7.46 -6.87
CA SER A 144 10.23 6.41 -7.77
C SER A 144 10.40 5.02 -7.15
N PHE A 145 9.75 4.02 -7.73
CA PHE A 145 9.65 2.68 -7.17
C PHE A 145 11.00 2.04 -6.81
N PHE A 146 11.95 1.94 -7.74
CA PHE A 146 13.22 1.22 -7.50
C PHE A 146 14.10 1.87 -6.41
N PRO A 147 14.45 3.17 -6.48
CA PRO A 147 15.26 3.79 -5.43
C PRO A 147 14.59 3.79 -4.05
N SER A 148 13.26 3.88 -4.01
CA SER A 148 12.53 3.90 -2.75
C SER A 148 12.41 2.50 -2.15
N SER A 149 12.14 1.47 -2.95
CA SER A 149 12.11 0.08 -2.49
C SER A 149 13.48 -0.37 -1.96
N ALA A 150 14.57 -0.02 -2.66
CA ALA A 150 15.91 -0.32 -2.18
C ALA A 150 16.25 0.35 -0.84
N ARG A 151 15.83 1.63 -0.64
CA ARG A 151 15.98 2.30 0.66
C ARG A 151 15.16 1.62 1.74
N HIS A 152 13.91 1.34 1.45
CA HIS A 152 13.01 0.70 2.40
C HIS A 152 13.54 -0.65 2.90
N ILE A 153 14.09 -1.47 1.99
CA ILE A 153 14.72 -2.74 2.35
C ILE A 153 15.98 -2.52 3.19
N ASN A 154 16.82 -1.54 2.83
CA ASN A 154 18.02 -1.21 3.61
C ASN A 154 17.71 -0.71 5.03
N ASP A 155 16.59 -0.01 5.20
CA ASP A 155 16.17 0.55 6.50
C ASP A 155 15.54 -0.51 7.42
N ASN A 156 15.07 -1.63 6.85
CA ASN A 156 14.43 -2.73 7.59
C ASN A 156 15.37 -3.92 7.86
N ASN A 157 16.63 -3.89 7.41
CA ASN A 157 17.69 -4.86 7.70
C ASN A 157 18.67 -4.30 8.73
#